data_1a1c0c685d6914bc1cd695ecdb34c7a1
#
_entry.id   1a1c0c685d6914bc1cd695ecdb34c7a1
#
_cell.length_a   1.000
_cell.length_b   1.000
_cell.length_c   1.000
_cell.angle_alpha   90.00
_cell.angle_beta   90.00
_cell.angle_gamma   90.00
#
_symmetry.space_group_name_H-M   'P 1'
#
loop_
_entity.id
_entity.type
_entity.pdbx_description
1 polymer ?
#
loop_
_entity_poly.entity_id
_entity_poly.type
_entity_poly.pdbx_seq_one_letter_code
_entity_poly.pdbx_strand_id
1 'polypeptide(L)'
;QWNHNPVENKWSLSEKKGVLRLHSMFTNQLLWAKNSLTQRAIGPVSTTSVKLDISGIKDGDNCGLGVINMPSAQLGVVKSADKTYIRWYDQNTNKEIKQPLTKKTVWLRLWGNYDESKLKYAYSVDNKTWTDIGDTIISSYQMRTFQGVRTALFAYNKLKVNGGGYADFDDFLVDEPMADRSGNIPYGKTIKIFNLADNSPAYAMPHGMLHSTWQGSNDSNGSHALFVVIDKGNGKVNLQCADGRYLYIAGIGMSGDVRFTTDKNQAEDFVWQDMLGNQFMLLSMKTQRYLCKHPDDGSPYSADCQGADADRRNGCVLKYEIVK
;
A
#
# COMPACT_ATOMS: atom_id res chain seq x y z
N GLN A 1 -6.75 9.88 11.50
CA GLN A 1 -8.07 9.49 12.00
C GLN A 1 -8.00 9.09 13.49
N TRP A 2 -8.91 9.57 14.33
CA TRP A 2 -8.99 9.10 15.72
C TRP A 2 -9.53 7.68 15.80
N ASN A 3 -8.97 6.85 16.70
CA ASN A 3 -9.47 5.49 16.92
C ASN A 3 -10.83 5.47 17.64
N HIS A 4 -11.05 6.42 18.55
CA HIS A 4 -12.30 6.70 19.23
C HIS A 4 -12.59 8.19 19.13
N ASN A 5 -13.80 8.61 19.49
CA ASN A 5 -14.09 10.03 19.58
C ASN A 5 -13.09 10.70 20.54
N PRO A 6 -12.38 11.73 20.11
CA PRO A 6 -11.39 12.38 20.94
C PRO A 6 -12.06 13.10 22.12
N VAL A 7 -11.36 13.10 23.25
CA VAL A 7 -11.76 13.89 24.41
C VAL A 7 -11.12 15.26 24.27
N GLU A 8 -11.94 16.32 24.29
CA GLU A 8 -11.45 17.68 24.26
C GLU A 8 -10.48 17.98 25.40
N ASN A 9 -9.53 18.87 25.16
CA ASN A 9 -8.47 19.25 26.12
C ASN A 9 -7.56 18.09 26.58
N LYS A 10 -7.60 16.94 25.88
CA LYS A 10 -6.70 15.80 26.09
C LYS A 10 -5.78 15.52 24.90
N TRP A 11 -5.78 16.44 23.93
CA TRP A 11 -4.82 16.50 22.84
C TRP A 11 -4.65 17.95 22.38
N SER A 12 -3.51 18.28 21.82
CA SER A 12 -3.23 19.64 21.36
C SER A 12 -2.17 19.69 20.27
N LEU A 13 -2.35 20.60 19.31
CA LEU A 13 -1.34 21.02 18.34
C LEU A 13 -0.79 22.41 18.67
N SER A 14 -1.30 23.08 19.71
CA SER A 14 -0.97 24.46 20.06
C SER A 14 -0.29 24.63 21.42
N GLU A 15 -0.44 23.72 22.38
CA GLU A 15 0.23 23.77 23.68
C GLU A 15 1.77 23.80 23.55
N LYS A 16 2.29 23.13 22.51
CA LYS A 16 3.69 23.22 22.13
C LYS A 16 3.74 23.26 20.59
N LYS A 17 4.31 24.35 20.05
CA LYS A 17 4.36 24.56 18.61
C LYS A 17 5.12 23.43 17.90
N GLY A 18 4.54 22.92 16.80
CA GLY A 18 5.15 21.95 15.91
C GLY A 18 5.04 20.49 16.35
N VAL A 19 4.34 20.21 17.45
CA VAL A 19 4.18 18.83 17.94
C VAL A 19 2.71 18.47 18.17
N LEU A 20 2.39 17.20 18.10
CA LEU A 20 1.13 16.67 18.61
C LEU A 20 1.33 16.26 20.06
N ARG A 21 0.66 16.92 21.00
CA ARG A 21 0.61 16.53 22.40
C ARG A 21 -0.59 15.65 22.67
N LEU A 22 -0.36 14.49 23.31
CA LEU A 22 -1.41 13.61 23.79
C LEU A 22 -1.32 13.49 25.31
N HIS A 23 -2.42 13.83 25.99
CA HIS A 23 -2.55 13.66 27.45
C HIS A 23 -3.02 12.24 27.77
N SER A 24 -2.34 11.58 28.66
CA SER A 24 -2.65 10.21 29.07
C SER A 24 -3.96 10.13 29.84
N MET A 25 -4.86 9.26 29.42
CA MET A 25 -6.10 8.93 30.10
C MET A 25 -6.10 7.47 30.53
N PHE A 26 -6.88 7.15 31.56
CA PHE A 26 -6.94 5.79 32.08
C PHE A 26 -7.49 4.79 31.05
N THR A 27 -6.71 3.75 30.79
CA THR A 27 -7.16 2.50 30.16
C THR A 27 -6.15 1.37 30.40
N ASN A 28 -6.61 0.13 30.26
CA ASN A 28 -5.77 -1.04 30.47
C ASN A 28 -4.96 -1.46 29.23
N GLN A 29 -5.40 -1.02 28.03
CA GLN A 29 -4.80 -1.47 26.79
C GLN A 29 -4.98 -0.47 25.63
N LEU A 30 -4.12 -0.59 24.62
CA LEU A 30 -4.07 0.30 23.46
C LEU A 30 -5.40 0.39 22.70
N LEU A 31 -6.10 -0.72 22.51
CA LEU A 31 -7.33 -0.75 21.72
C LEU A 31 -8.41 0.21 22.26
N TRP A 32 -8.45 0.40 23.59
CA TRP A 32 -9.40 1.27 24.28
C TRP A 32 -8.83 2.66 24.61
N ALA A 33 -7.58 2.93 24.22
CA ALA A 33 -6.98 4.23 24.47
C ALA A 33 -7.66 5.31 23.64
N LYS A 34 -8.32 6.23 24.33
CA LYS A 34 -8.88 7.45 23.71
C LYS A 34 -7.74 8.36 23.25
N ASN A 35 -8.04 9.25 22.31
CA ASN A 35 -7.07 10.14 21.69
C ASN A 35 -5.87 9.43 21.07
N SER A 36 -6.03 8.17 20.64
CA SER A 36 -5.09 7.51 19.76
C SER A 36 -5.29 7.98 18.33
N LEU A 37 -4.29 8.66 17.77
CA LEU A 37 -4.33 9.14 16.40
C LEU A 37 -3.79 8.08 15.46
N THR A 38 -4.59 7.67 14.48
CA THR A 38 -4.27 6.54 13.62
C THR A 38 -4.17 6.92 12.16
N GLN A 39 -3.33 6.18 11.44
CA GLN A 39 -3.24 6.17 9.99
C GLN A 39 -3.34 4.74 9.49
N ARG A 40 -4.05 4.51 8.38
CA ARG A 40 -4.03 3.22 7.72
C ARG A 40 -2.61 2.87 7.30
N ALA A 41 -2.23 1.62 7.49
CA ALA A 41 -0.98 1.12 6.98
C ALA A 41 -0.97 1.21 5.45
N ILE A 42 0.17 1.57 4.87
CA ILE A 42 0.35 1.69 3.43
C ILE A 42 1.16 0.49 2.96
N GLY A 43 0.53 -0.33 2.14
CA GLY A 43 1.15 -1.53 1.57
C GLY A 43 1.83 -1.28 0.22
N PRO A 44 2.55 -2.29 -0.32
CA PRO A 44 2.80 -3.59 0.31
C PRO A 44 3.79 -3.53 1.46
N VAL A 45 4.76 -2.62 1.41
CA VAL A 45 5.79 -2.43 2.45
C VAL A 45 5.87 -0.95 2.79
N SER A 46 5.90 -0.63 4.07
CA SER A 46 6.17 0.73 4.54
C SER A 46 6.88 0.74 5.89
N THR A 47 7.53 1.86 6.17
CA THR A 47 8.17 2.13 7.46
C THR A 47 7.58 3.39 8.06
N THR A 48 6.96 3.26 9.22
CA THR A 48 6.47 4.41 9.99
C THR A 48 7.47 4.74 11.08
N SER A 49 7.82 6.01 11.23
CA SER A 49 8.68 6.47 12.31
C SER A 49 8.14 7.75 12.96
N VAL A 50 8.50 7.97 14.20
CA VAL A 50 8.08 9.14 14.97
C VAL A 50 9.11 9.46 16.06
N LYS A 51 9.31 10.73 16.31
CA LYS A 51 10.05 11.24 17.46
C LYS A 51 9.10 11.42 18.64
N LEU A 52 9.47 10.92 19.80
CA LEU A 52 8.70 10.94 21.02
C LEU A 52 9.47 11.66 22.13
N ASP A 53 8.93 12.77 22.65
CA ASP A 53 9.41 13.46 23.83
C ASP A 53 8.55 13.05 25.03
N ILE A 54 9.20 12.45 26.04
CA ILE A 54 8.57 11.88 27.22
C ILE A 54 8.78 12.73 28.48
N SER A 55 9.19 13.99 28.33
CA SER A 55 9.48 14.87 29.47
C SER A 55 8.27 15.09 30.39
N GLY A 56 7.06 14.93 29.83
CA GLY A 56 5.81 15.15 30.57
C GLY A 56 5.12 13.91 31.14
N ILE A 57 5.70 12.70 30.95
CA ILE A 57 5.03 11.48 31.41
C ILE A 57 5.08 11.31 32.93
N LYS A 58 4.04 10.72 33.47
CA LYS A 58 3.88 10.40 34.90
C LYS A 58 3.82 8.89 35.13
N ASP A 59 3.87 8.49 36.37
CA ASP A 59 3.77 7.08 36.75
C ASP A 59 2.50 6.42 36.16
N GLY A 60 2.67 5.22 35.63
CA GLY A 60 1.64 4.47 34.95
C GLY A 60 1.40 4.87 33.48
N ASP A 61 2.04 5.93 32.97
CA ASP A 61 1.90 6.34 31.57
C ASP A 61 2.60 5.35 30.62
N ASN A 62 1.91 5.10 29.52
CA ASN A 62 2.39 4.37 28.36
C ASN A 62 2.15 5.24 27.12
N CYS A 63 3.16 5.52 26.34
CA CYS A 63 3.04 6.33 25.13
C CYS A 63 3.97 5.81 24.02
N GLY A 64 3.58 5.96 22.76
CA GLY A 64 4.42 5.49 21.68
C GLY A 64 3.73 5.27 20.35
N LEU A 65 4.30 4.34 19.57
CA LEU A 65 3.87 3.91 18.26
C LEU A 65 3.32 2.48 18.33
N GLY A 66 2.06 2.30 17.99
CA GLY A 66 1.40 1.00 18.04
C GLY A 66 0.79 0.59 16.71
N VAL A 67 0.30 -0.64 16.70
CA VAL A 67 -0.55 -1.19 15.66
C VAL A 67 -1.90 -1.52 16.26
N ILE A 68 -2.94 -0.90 15.73
CA ILE A 68 -4.33 -1.25 16.03
C ILE A 68 -4.77 -2.32 15.05
N ASN A 69 -4.89 -3.49 15.59
CA ASN A 69 -5.47 -4.70 15.02
C ASN A 69 -5.97 -5.56 16.20
N MET A 70 -6.52 -6.72 15.97
CA MET A 70 -6.89 -7.68 17.01
C MET A 70 -6.22 -9.02 16.70
N PRO A 71 -5.09 -9.32 17.38
CA PRO A 71 -4.45 -8.60 18.49
C PRO A 71 -3.67 -7.35 18.08
N SER A 72 -3.46 -6.44 19.05
CA SER A 72 -2.66 -5.23 18.90
C SER A 72 -1.20 -5.46 19.28
N ALA A 73 -0.32 -4.57 18.83
CA ALA A 73 1.09 -4.55 19.21
C ALA A 73 1.58 -3.12 19.40
N GLN A 74 2.62 -2.93 20.22
CA GLN A 74 3.10 -1.58 20.51
C GLN A 74 4.59 -1.54 20.90
N LEU A 75 5.25 -0.50 20.45
CA LEU A 75 6.53 -0.04 20.94
C LEU A 75 6.34 1.36 21.53
N GLY A 76 6.86 1.60 22.71
CA GLY A 76 6.74 2.92 23.33
C GLY A 76 7.55 3.03 24.59
N VAL A 77 7.19 4.01 25.39
CA VAL A 77 7.81 4.28 26.67
C VAL A 77 6.79 4.11 27.79
N VAL A 78 7.21 3.46 28.85
CA VAL A 78 6.44 3.30 30.07
C VAL A 78 7.20 3.90 31.25
N LYS A 79 6.49 4.64 32.10
CA LYS A 79 7.00 5.09 33.39
C LYS A 79 6.40 4.22 34.50
N SER A 80 7.27 3.69 35.36
CA SER A 80 6.88 2.89 36.50
C SER A 80 7.67 3.37 37.70
N ALA A 81 6.98 3.98 38.67
CA ALA A 81 7.56 4.75 39.74
C ALA A 81 8.56 5.80 39.19
N ASP A 82 9.80 5.81 39.65
CA ASP A 82 10.81 6.78 39.19
C ASP A 82 11.61 6.32 37.97
N LYS A 83 11.31 5.14 37.39
CA LYS A 83 12.05 4.54 36.29
C LYS A 83 11.27 4.61 34.99
N THR A 84 11.99 4.85 33.91
CA THR A 84 11.46 4.90 32.57
C THR A 84 12.06 3.77 31.75
N TYR A 85 11.24 3.12 30.93
CA TYR A 85 11.64 1.99 30.09
C TYR A 85 11.14 2.16 28.66
N ILE A 86 11.95 1.81 27.69
CA ILE A 86 11.43 1.43 26.38
C ILE A 86 10.71 0.09 26.54
N ARG A 87 9.52 -0.02 25.96
CA ARG A 87 8.64 -1.19 26.12
C ARG A 87 8.10 -1.64 24.78
N TRP A 88 8.43 -2.86 24.40
CA TRP A 88 7.74 -3.57 23.34
C TRP A 88 6.72 -4.55 23.96
N TYR A 89 5.56 -4.68 23.32
CA TYR A 89 4.52 -5.59 23.78
C TYR A 89 3.72 -6.13 22.59
N ASP A 90 3.59 -7.45 22.55
CA ASP A 90 2.72 -8.18 21.63
C ASP A 90 1.54 -8.79 22.39
N GLN A 91 0.33 -8.32 22.07
CA GLN A 91 -0.90 -8.80 22.71
C GLN A 91 -1.22 -10.26 22.34
N ASN A 92 -0.79 -10.72 21.15
CA ASN A 92 -1.07 -12.09 20.70
C ASN A 92 -0.40 -13.14 21.56
N THR A 93 0.87 -12.91 21.83
CA THR A 93 1.70 -13.81 22.64
C THR A 93 1.74 -13.43 24.12
N ASN A 94 1.19 -12.27 24.46
CA ASN A 94 1.32 -11.62 25.78
C ASN A 94 2.79 -11.41 26.20
N LYS A 95 3.70 -11.32 25.21
CA LYS A 95 5.14 -11.14 25.46
C LYS A 95 5.46 -9.66 25.61
N GLU A 96 6.25 -9.35 26.62
CA GLU A 96 6.71 -8.00 26.93
C GLU A 96 8.24 -7.97 27.04
N ILE A 97 8.86 -6.93 26.46
CA ILE A 97 10.28 -6.62 26.65
C ILE A 97 10.39 -5.21 27.19
N LYS A 98 11.12 -5.02 28.27
CA LYS A 98 11.42 -3.72 28.85
C LYS A 98 12.94 -3.52 28.95
N GLN A 99 13.41 -2.36 28.53
CA GLN A 99 14.80 -1.94 28.66
C GLN A 99 14.86 -0.56 29.30
N PRO A 100 15.77 -0.31 30.25
CA PRO A 100 15.91 1.01 30.90
C PRO A 100 16.15 2.10 29.88
N LEU A 101 15.45 3.22 30.02
CA LEU A 101 15.61 4.41 29.17
C LEU A 101 15.93 5.62 30.03
N THR A 102 17.08 6.25 29.79
CA THR A 102 17.53 7.45 30.50
C THR A 102 17.30 8.75 29.71
N LYS A 103 17.10 8.66 28.40
CA LYS A 103 16.87 9.81 27.53
C LYS A 103 15.41 10.26 27.59
N LYS A 104 15.19 11.56 27.48
CA LYS A 104 13.83 12.16 27.43
C LYS A 104 13.24 12.16 26.02
N THR A 105 14.06 11.89 25.01
CA THR A 105 13.63 11.80 23.62
C THR A 105 14.06 10.46 23.05
N VAL A 106 13.19 9.82 22.32
CA VAL A 106 13.43 8.55 21.63
C VAL A 106 12.70 8.57 20.28
N TRP A 107 13.28 7.95 19.26
CA TRP A 107 12.64 7.71 17.99
C TRP A 107 12.15 6.27 17.95
N LEU A 108 10.93 6.09 17.49
CA LEU A 108 10.27 4.79 17.36
C LEU A 108 10.06 4.50 15.89
N ARG A 109 10.23 3.25 15.49
CA ARG A 109 10.05 2.79 14.13
C ARG A 109 9.25 1.50 14.09
N LEU A 110 8.32 1.42 13.15
CA LEU A 110 7.56 0.24 12.77
C LEU A 110 7.81 -0.02 11.29
N TRP A 111 8.40 -1.14 10.97
CA TRP A 111 8.45 -1.67 9.61
C TRP A 111 7.32 -2.68 9.43
N GLY A 112 6.60 -2.62 8.29
CA GLY A 112 5.53 -3.54 7.95
C GLY A 112 5.67 -4.05 6.51
N ASN A 113 5.58 -5.37 6.33
CA ASN A 113 5.28 -6.04 5.08
C ASN A 113 3.86 -6.61 5.20
N TYR A 114 2.92 -5.93 4.56
CA TYR A 114 1.49 -6.23 4.72
C TYR A 114 1.03 -7.37 3.81
N ASP A 115 1.77 -7.69 2.75
CA ASP A 115 1.51 -8.89 1.92
C ASP A 115 1.82 -10.16 2.71
N GLU A 116 2.87 -10.12 3.53
CA GLU A 116 3.26 -11.23 4.40
C GLU A 116 2.67 -11.13 5.82
N SER A 117 1.91 -10.06 6.10
CA SER A 117 1.37 -9.78 7.44
C SER A 117 2.44 -9.68 8.53
N LYS A 118 3.66 -9.25 8.21
CA LYS A 118 4.81 -9.20 9.12
C LYS A 118 5.11 -7.77 9.56
N LEU A 119 5.30 -7.57 10.86
CA LEU A 119 5.68 -6.30 11.45
C LEU A 119 6.92 -6.46 12.33
N LYS A 120 7.80 -5.43 12.34
CA LYS A 120 8.98 -5.36 13.19
C LYS A 120 9.11 -3.97 13.79
N TYR A 121 9.64 -3.91 15.00
CA TYR A 121 9.87 -2.67 15.71
C TYR A 121 11.36 -2.41 15.97
N ALA A 122 11.72 -1.14 15.91
CA ALA A 122 13.03 -0.65 16.33
C ALA A 122 12.90 0.69 17.05
N TYR A 123 13.88 1.04 17.87
CA TYR A 123 14.00 2.36 18.48
C TYR A 123 15.40 2.93 18.32
N SER A 124 15.50 4.24 18.50
CA SER A 124 16.78 4.97 18.49
C SER A 124 16.76 6.08 19.53
N VAL A 125 17.91 6.40 20.12
CA VAL A 125 18.07 7.51 21.06
C VAL A 125 18.81 8.71 20.44
N ASP A 126 19.20 8.60 19.16
CA ASP A 126 19.99 9.62 18.42
C ASP A 126 19.48 9.84 17.00
N ASN A 127 18.44 9.12 16.57
CA ASN A 127 17.90 9.06 15.19
C ASN A 127 18.92 8.61 14.12
N LYS A 128 20.00 7.98 14.52
CA LYS A 128 21.05 7.48 13.63
C LYS A 128 21.23 5.97 13.77
N THR A 129 21.44 5.54 14.99
CA THR A 129 21.62 4.12 15.33
C THR A 129 20.30 3.52 15.79
N TRP A 130 19.84 2.49 15.10
CA TRP A 130 18.58 1.83 15.39
C TRP A 130 18.81 0.46 16.04
N THR A 131 18.05 0.19 17.08
CA THR A 131 18.07 -1.08 17.81
C THR A 131 16.75 -1.78 17.59
N ASP A 132 16.79 -2.97 17.00
CA ASP A 132 15.61 -3.82 16.87
C ASP A 132 15.18 -4.31 18.26
N ILE A 133 13.86 -4.42 18.46
CA ILE A 133 13.29 -4.87 19.72
C ILE A 133 12.06 -5.74 19.50
N GLY A 134 12.04 -6.87 20.20
CA GLY A 134 10.96 -7.84 20.11
C GLY A 134 11.07 -8.77 18.91
N ASP A 135 10.10 -9.67 18.83
CA ASP A 135 10.01 -10.64 17.73
C ASP A 135 9.27 -10.03 16.53
N THR A 136 9.33 -10.71 15.38
CA THR A 136 8.43 -10.42 14.28
C THR A 136 7.00 -10.72 14.68
N ILE A 137 6.12 -9.72 14.55
CA ILE A 137 4.70 -9.83 14.87
C ILE A 137 3.97 -10.24 13.59
N ILE A 138 3.07 -11.21 13.71
CA ILE A 138 2.13 -11.57 12.64
C ILE A 138 0.82 -10.81 12.87
N SER A 139 0.51 -9.89 11.95
CA SER A 139 -0.67 -9.03 12.00
C SER A 139 -1.56 -9.28 10.79
N SER A 140 -2.13 -10.48 10.72
CA SER A 140 -3.03 -10.86 9.62
C SER A 140 -4.38 -10.13 9.69
N TYR A 141 -5.10 -10.16 8.58
CA TYR A 141 -6.43 -9.57 8.48
C TYR A 141 -7.38 -10.13 9.54
N GLN A 142 -8.18 -9.24 10.15
CA GLN A 142 -9.12 -9.57 11.21
C GLN A 142 -10.50 -8.97 10.91
N MET A 143 -11.51 -9.83 10.75
CA MET A 143 -12.89 -9.40 10.58
C MET A 143 -13.40 -8.48 11.71
N ARG A 144 -12.92 -8.69 12.93
CA ARG A 144 -13.33 -7.93 14.12
C ARG A 144 -12.92 -6.46 14.05
N THR A 145 -11.84 -6.12 13.35
CA THR A 145 -11.40 -4.73 13.18
C THR A 145 -11.94 -4.07 11.93
N PHE A 146 -12.32 -4.83 10.93
CA PHE A 146 -12.93 -4.44 9.64
C PHE A 146 -12.29 -3.26 8.89
N GLN A 147 -11.39 -2.53 9.52
CA GLN A 147 -10.74 -1.33 8.97
C GLN A 147 -9.33 -1.59 8.47
N GLY A 148 -8.85 -2.83 8.55
CA GLY A 148 -7.46 -3.20 8.28
C GLY A 148 -6.50 -2.75 9.37
N VAL A 149 -5.22 -3.01 9.15
CA VAL A 149 -4.13 -2.62 10.05
C VAL A 149 -3.95 -1.11 10.05
N ARG A 150 -3.85 -0.50 11.23
CA ARG A 150 -3.58 0.93 11.41
C ARG A 150 -2.40 1.15 12.33
N THR A 151 -1.49 2.02 11.94
CA THR A 151 -0.48 2.56 12.84
C THR A 151 -1.13 3.59 13.76
N ALA A 152 -0.68 3.70 15.01
CA ALA A 152 -1.27 4.56 16.02
C ALA A 152 -0.22 5.29 16.85
N LEU A 153 -0.36 6.60 17.00
CA LEU A 153 0.26 7.36 18.07
C LEU A 153 -0.66 7.33 19.28
N PHE A 154 -0.13 6.99 20.43
CA PHE A 154 -0.94 6.80 21.62
C PHE A 154 -0.28 7.32 22.90
N ALA A 155 -1.13 7.73 23.86
CA ALA A 155 -0.74 7.97 25.25
C ALA A 155 -1.88 7.55 26.18
N TYR A 156 -1.61 6.64 27.11
CA TYR A 156 -2.60 6.21 28.09
C TYR A 156 -1.94 5.87 29.43
N ASN A 157 -2.73 5.87 30.51
CA ASN A 157 -2.26 5.55 31.85
C ASN A 157 -2.95 4.29 32.36
N LYS A 158 -2.19 3.38 32.98
CA LYS A 158 -2.74 2.14 33.55
C LYS A 158 -3.16 2.26 35.03
N LEU A 159 -2.82 3.37 35.67
CA LEU A 159 -3.21 3.64 37.05
C LEU A 159 -4.47 4.49 37.10
N LYS A 160 -5.37 4.19 38.01
CA LYS A 160 -6.59 4.98 38.26
C LYS A 160 -6.25 6.27 39.01
N VAL A 161 -5.36 7.09 38.48
CA VAL A 161 -5.03 8.38 39.06
C VAL A 161 -5.71 9.53 38.29
N ASN A 162 -6.16 10.54 39.00
CA ASN A 162 -6.69 11.74 38.39
C ASN A 162 -5.57 12.49 37.65
N GLY A 163 -5.52 12.32 36.36
CA GLY A 163 -4.58 12.99 35.47
C GLY A 163 -3.25 12.28 35.30
N GLY A 164 -3.10 11.56 34.19
CA GLY A 164 -1.82 11.14 33.64
C GLY A 164 -0.96 12.34 33.26
N GLY A 165 0.23 12.07 32.77
CA GLY A 165 1.08 13.04 32.12
C GLY A 165 0.68 13.26 30.67
N TYR A 166 1.66 13.69 29.88
CA TYR A 166 1.51 13.85 28.43
C TYR A 166 2.79 13.41 27.71
N ALA A 167 2.63 13.11 26.45
CA ALA A 167 3.73 12.82 25.53
C ALA A 167 3.61 13.71 24.28
N ASP A 168 4.74 14.18 23.76
CA ASP A 168 4.80 15.00 22.56
C ASP A 168 5.37 14.17 21.40
N PHE A 169 4.65 14.20 20.27
CA PHE A 169 5.00 13.49 19.04
C PHE A 169 5.39 14.49 17.97
N ASP A 170 6.52 14.22 17.30
CA ASP A 170 7.10 15.07 16.27
C ASP A 170 7.68 14.19 15.16
N ASP A 171 8.05 14.77 14.00
CA ASP A 171 8.71 14.07 12.91
C ASP A 171 8.00 12.75 12.52
N PHE A 172 6.65 12.75 12.46
CA PHE A 172 5.92 11.57 12.00
C PHE A 172 6.13 11.40 10.50
N LEU A 173 6.75 10.29 10.11
CA LEU A 173 7.06 9.96 8.73
C LEU A 173 6.55 8.58 8.40
N VAL A 174 5.95 8.43 7.22
CA VAL A 174 5.71 7.14 6.59
C VAL A 174 6.54 7.09 5.32
N ASP A 175 7.52 6.19 5.31
CA ASP A 175 8.35 5.90 4.15
C ASP A 175 7.80 4.67 3.43
N GLU A 176 7.42 4.87 2.18
CA GLU A 176 6.78 3.87 1.33
C GLU A 176 7.54 3.78 -0.01
N PRO A 177 8.71 3.09 -0.03
CA PRO A 177 9.59 3.06 -1.19
C PRO A 177 8.93 2.53 -2.46
N MET A 178 7.80 1.82 -2.32
CA MET A 178 7.01 1.31 -3.44
C MET A 178 5.99 2.33 -3.98
N ALA A 179 5.83 3.48 -3.36
CA ALA A 179 4.86 4.50 -3.80
C ALA A 179 5.33 5.29 -5.03
N ASP A 180 6.63 5.38 -5.27
CA ASP A 180 7.14 5.97 -6.50
C ASP A 180 6.91 5.00 -7.68
N ARG A 181 5.84 5.28 -8.41
CA ARG A 181 5.42 4.53 -9.60
C ARG A 181 5.83 5.20 -10.91
N SER A 182 6.60 6.26 -10.86
CA SER A 182 6.99 7.06 -12.03
C SER A 182 7.80 6.28 -13.07
N GLY A 183 8.48 5.21 -12.65
CA GLY A 183 9.27 4.34 -13.52
C GLY A 183 8.59 3.05 -13.99
N ASN A 184 7.34 2.79 -13.59
CA ASN A 184 6.70 1.48 -13.83
C ASN A 184 6.00 1.37 -15.19
N ILE A 185 5.70 2.47 -15.86
CA ILE A 185 5.15 2.44 -17.22
C ILE A 185 6.30 2.42 -18.21
N PRO A 186 6.43 1.37 -19.05
CA PRO A 186 7.57 1.22 -19.96
C PRO A 186 7.42 2.11 -21.21
N TYR A 187 7.31 3.42 -21.02
CA TYR A 187 7.17 4.40 -22.09
C TYR A 187 8.29 4.30 -23.13
N GLY A 188 7.94 4.30 -24.39
CA GLY A 188 8.86 4.22 -25.51
C GLY A 188 9.53 2.85 -25.69
N LYS A 189 9.18 1.87 -24.86
CA LYS A 189 9.74 0.51 -24.95
C LYS A 189 8.84 -0.38 -25.76
N THR A 190 9.46 -1.36 -26.41
CA THR A 190 8.76 -2.50 -27.03
C THR A 190 8.56 -3.58 -25.97
N ILE A 191 7.34 -4.03 -25.79
CA ILE A 191 6.95 -5.04 -24.81
C ILE A 191 6.23 -6.21 -25.48
N LYS A 192 6.29 -7.37 -24.84
CA LYS A 192 5.33 -8.47 -25.00
C LYS A 192 4.32 -8.40 -23.86
N ILE A 193 3.06 -8.66 -24.17
CA ILE A 193 1.96 -8.66 -23.18
C ILE A 193 1.47 -10.09 -23.01
N PHE A 194 1.29 -10.51 -21.74
CA PHE A 194 0.77 -11.82 -21.36
C PHE A 194 -0.42 -11.65 -20.43
N ASN A 195 -1.39 -12.53 -20.53
CA ASN A 195 -2.45 -12.61 -19.54
C ASN A 195 -1.94 -13.28 -18.25
N LEU A 196 -2.29 -12.74 -17.08
CA LEU A 196 -1.83 -13.29 -15.79
C LEU A 196 -2.48 -14.64 -15.49
N ALA A 197 -3.73 -14.87 -15.92
CA ALA A 197 -4.50 -16.06 -15.56
C ALA A 197 -3.88 -17.35 -16.11
N ASP A 198 -3.41 -17.33 -17.36
CA ASP A 198 -2.96 -18.53 -18.09
C ASP A 198 -1.60 -18.35 -18.79
N ASN A 199 -0.99 -17.17 -18.62
CA ASN A 199 0.29 -16.81 -19.25
C ASN A 199 0.25 -16.80 -20.79
N SER A 200 -0.94 -16.73 -21.41
CA SER A 200 -1.06 -16.63 -22.87
C SER A 200 -0.60 -15.25 -23.35
N PRO A 201 0.16 -15.18 -24.46
CA PRO A 201 0.56 -13.91 -25.05
C PRO A 201 -0.61 -13.21 -25.77
N ALA A 202 -0.52 -11.89 -25.91
CA ALA A 202 -1.43 -11.11 -26.74
C ALA A 202 -0.85 -10.95 -28.16
N TYR A 203 -1.66 -11.22 -29.18
CA TYR A 203 -1.27 -11.11 -30.60
C TYR A 203 -2.15 -10.13 -31.35
N ALA A 204 -1.53 -9.26 -32.13
CA ALA A 204 -2.18 -8.42 -33.13
C ALA A 204 -2.46 -9.24 -34.39
N MET A 205 -3.69 -9.72 -34.58
CA MET A 205 -4.03 -10.55 -35.72
C MET A 205 -4.06 -9.77 -37.03
N PRO A 206 -3.70 -10.41 -38.18
CA PRO A 206 -3.78 -9.80 -39.51
C PRO A 206 -5.20 -9.32 -39.84
N HIS A 207 -6.24 -10.03 -39.40
CA HIS A 207 -7.64 -9.67 -39.57
C HIS A 207 -8.14 -8.55 -38.64
N GLY A 208 -7.25 -7.97 -37.83
CA GLY A 208 -7.52 -6.74 -37.09
C GLY A 208 -8.07 -6.92 -35.67
N MET A 209 -7.94 -8.09 -35.02
CA MET A 209 -8.34 -8.32 -33.64
C MET A 209 -7.14 -8.59 -32.74
N LEU A 210 -7.26 -8.30 -31.45
CA LEU A 210 -6.29 -8.71 -30.42
C LEU A 210 -6.70 -10.09 -29.87
N HIS A 211 -5.82 -11.06 -29.91
CA HIS A 211 -6.13 -12.44 -29.55
C HIS A 211 -5.05 -13.09 -28.68
N SER A 212 -5.41 -14.09 -27.90
CA SER A 212 -4.47 -14.84 -27.04
C SER A 212 -3.80 -16.03 -27.74
N THR A 213 -4.30 -16.42 -28.89
CA THR A 213 -3.77 -17.51 -29.70
C THR A 213 -3.51 -17.02 -31.12
N TRP A 214 -2.31 -17.29 -31.63
CA TRP A 214 -1.97 -16.92 -33.00
C TRP A 214 -2.81 -17.71 -34.00
N GLN A 215 -3.47 -17.01 -34.92
CA GLN A 215 -4.36 -17.57 -35.96
C GLN A 215 -3.89 -17.24 -37.39
N GLY A 216 -2.70 -16.65 -37.50
CA GLY A 216 -2.13 -16.32 -38.80
C GLY A 216 -1.19 -17.38 -39.38
N SER A 217 -0.92 -17.35 -40.68
CA SER A 217 0.12 -18.14 -41.32
C SER A 217 1.49 -17.49 -41.07
N ASN A 218 2.39 -18.13 -40.34
CA ASN A 218 3.78 -17.76 -40.10
C ASN A 218 4.04 -16.40 -39.43
N ASP A 219 4.11 -16.37 -38.12
CA ASP A 219 4.81 -15.32 -37.36
C ASP A 219 6.23 -15.81 -37.02
N SER A 220 7.07 -15.99 -38.03
CA SER A 220 8.42 -16.53 -37.88
C SER A 220 9.31 -15.66 -36.97
N ASN A 221 8.94 -14.40 -36.74
CA ASN A 221 9.71 -13.45 -35.94
C ASN A 221 9.03 -13.02 -34.65
N GLY A 222 7.83 -13.49 -34.33
CA GLY A 222 7.04 -13.07 -33.16
C GLY A 222 6.66 -11.58 -33.16
N SER A 223 6.68 -10.92 -34.33
CA SER A 223 6.46 -9.47 -34.44
C SER A 223 5.04 -9.07 -34.06
N HIS A 224 4.06 -9.94 -34.27
CA HIS A 224 2.66 -9.69 -33.95
C HIS A 224 2.36 -9.72 -32.44
N ALA A 225 3.31 -10.17 -31.62
CA ALA A 225 3.23 -10.10 -30.15
C ALA A 225 3.96 -8.88 -29.57
N LEU A 226 4.46 -7.97 -30.42
CA LEU A 226 5.26 -6.83 -30.00
C LEU A 226 4.43 -5.54 -30.03
N PHE A 227 4.46 -4.81 -28.92
CA PHE A 227 3.74 -3.56 -28.75
C PHE A 227 4.68 -2.47 -28.22
N VAL A 228 4.67 -1.32 -28.88
CA VAL A 228 5.36 -0.11 -28.41
C VAL A 228 4.40 0.65 -27.49
N VAL A 229 4.85 1.01 -26.30
CA VAL A 229 4.10 1.81 -25.33
C VAL A 229 4.34 3.28 -25.61
N ILE A 230 3.33 3.97 -26.12
CA ILE A 230 3.41 5.40 -26.47
C ILE A 230 2.84 6.22 -25.32
N ASP A 231 3.66 7.16 -24.81
CA ASP A 231 3.23 8.09 -23.77
C ASP A 231 2.20 9.10 -24.30
N LYS A 232 1.08 9.23 -23.59
CA LYS A 232 0.01 10.22 -23.84
C LYS A 232 -0.13 11.23 -22.70
N GLY A 233 0.77 11.14 -21.72
CA GLY A 233 0.73 11.95 -20.51
C GLY A 233 -0.29 11.46 -19.47
N ASN A 234 -0.08 11.85 -18.21
CA ASN A 234 -0.97 11.55 -17.09
C ASN A 234 -1.28 10.05 -16.91
N GLY A 235 -0.29 9.17 -17.15
CA GLY A 235 -0.44 7.73 -17.01
C GLY A 235 -1.25 7.06 -18.12
N LYS A 236 -1.55 7.78 -19.20
CA LYS A 236 -2.21 7.24 -20.38
C LYS A 236 -1.21 6.76 -21.41
N VAL A 237 -1.57 5.71 -22.10
CA VAL A 237 -0.77 5.11 -23.18
C VAL A 237 -1.62 4.79 -24.41
N ASN A 238 -1.00 4.86 -25.59
CA ASN A 238 -1.46 4.09 -26.73
C ASN A 238 -0.56 2.87 -26.91
N LEU A 239 -1.06 1.80 -27.46
CA LEU A 239 -0.28 0.63 -27.83
C LEU A 239 -0.21 0.54 -29.36
N GLN A 240 1.01 0.52 -29.88
CA GLN A 240 1.28 0.37 -31.32
C GLN A 240 1.93 -0.97 -31.58
N CYS A 241 1.40 -1.72 -32.54
CA CYS A 241 2.00 -2.98 -32.98
C CYS A 241 3.26 -2.74 -33.80
N ALA A 242 4.09 -3.76 -33.95
CA ALA A 242 5.31 -3.71 -34.75
C ALA A 242 5.03 -3.39 -36.26
N ASP A 243 3.85 -3.70 -36.78
CA ASP A 243 3.41 -3.37 -38.13
C ASP A 243 2.89 -1.93 -38.30
N GLY A 244 2.96 -1.12 -37.23
CA GLY A 244 2.57 0.29 -37.24
C GLY A 244 1.11 0.56 -36.87
N ARG A 245 0.26 -0.47 -36.76
CA ARG A 245 -1.14 -0.30 -36.36
C ARG A 245 -1.27 -0.02 -34.87
N TYR A 246 -2.34 0.68 -34.50
CA TYR A 246 -2.66 1.04 -33.12
C TYR A 246 -3.87 0.25 -32.61
N LEU A 247 -3.88 -0.10 -31.33
CA LEU A 247 -5.10 -0.59 -30.68
C LEU A 247 -6.15 0.53 -30.66
N TYR A 248 -7.38 0.18 -31.02
CA TYR A 248 -8.54 1.05 -30.81
C TYR A 248 -9.76 0.23 -30.41
N ILE A 249 -10.74 0.88 -29.81
CA ILE A 249 -12.00 0.24 -29.45
C ILE A 249 -13.02 0.54 -30.55
N ALA A 250 -13.44 -0.52 -31.25
CA ALA A 250 -14.57 -0.46 -32.20
C ALA A 250 -15.89 -0.55 -31.43
N GLY A 251 -16.96 -0.09 -32.03
CA GLY A 251 -18.29 -0.16 -31.43
C GLY A 251 -18.74 1.10 -30.70
N ILE A 252 -19.96 1.06 -30.20
CA ILE A 252 -20.67 2.18 -29.56
C ILE A 252 -21.12 1.74 -28.17
N GLY A 253 -21.03 2.64 -27.21
CA GLY A 253 -21.47 2.36 -25.83
C GLY A 253 -20.55 1.39 -25.12
N MET A 254 -21.11 0.30 -24.55
CA MET A 254 -20.35 -0.71 -23.81
C MET A 254 -19.77 -1.83 -24.68
N SER A 255 -19.87 -1.74 -26.01
CA SER A 255 -19.18 -2.66 -26.92
C SER A 255 -17.68 -2.47 -26.79
N GLY A 256 -17.01 -3.45 -26.25
CA GLY A 256 -15.58 -3.41 -25.93
C GLY A 256 -14.68 -4.05 -27.00
N ASP A 257 -15.15 -4.17 -28.25
CA ASP A 257 -14.40 -4.82 -29.33
C ASP A 257 -13.04 -4.15 -29.56
N VAL A 258 -11.97 -4.88 -29.29
CA VAL A 258 -10.60 -4.41 -29.50
C VAL A 258 -10.17 -4.72 -30.94
N ARG A 259 -9.81 -3.69 -31.66
CA ARG A 259 -9.39 -3.75 -33.04
C ARG A 259 -8.08 -3.00 -33.28
N PHE A 260 -7.59 -3.03 -34.49
CA PHE A 260 -6.39 -2.32 -34.94
C PHE A 260 -6.69 -1.36 -36.08
N THR A 261 -6.09 -0.17 -36.04
CA THR A 261 -6.21 0.88 -37.03
C THR A 261 -4.85 1.44 -37.43
N THR A 262 -4.70 1.91 -38.66
CA THR A 262 -3.55 2.69 -39.11
C THR A 262 -3.70 4.18 -38.80
N ASP A 263 -4.90 4.62 -38.47
CA ASP A 263 -5.18 6.02 -38.12
C ASP A 263 -4.85 6.27 -36.65
N LYS A 264 -3.75 6.99 -36.40
CA LYS A 264 -3.30 7.38 -35.07
C LYS A 264 -4.36 8.16 -34.26
N ASN A 265 -5.26 8.89 -34.93
CA ASN A 265 -6.28 9.68 -34.26
C ASN A 265 -7.41 8.81 -33.67
N GLN A 266 -7.55 7.59 -34.14
CA GLN A 266 -8.50 6.60 -33.63
C GLN A 266 -7.89 5.72 -32.54
N ALA A 267 -6.58 5.82 -32.30
CA ALA A 267 -5.92 5.03 -31.27
C ALA A 267 -6.56 5.24 -29.89
N GLU A 268 -6.81 4.13 -29.18
CA GLU A 268 -7.40 4.19 -27.85
C GLU A 268 -6.39 4.70 -26.83
N ASP A 269 -6.82 5.66 -26.02
CA ASP A 269 -6.11 6.08 -24.84
C ASP A 269 -6.49 5.16 -23.68
N PHE A 270 -5.53 4.34 -23.24
CA PHE A 270 -5.69 3.52 -22.06
C PHE A 270 -5.02 4.19 -20.85
N VAL A 271 -5.68 4.20 -19.69
CA VAL A 271 -5.00 4.47 -18.42
C VAL A 271 -4.25 3.22 -18.00
N TRP A 272 -2.94 3.32 -17.86
CA TRP A 272 -2.11 2.26 -17.34
C TRP A 272 -2.21 2.23 -15.81
N GLN A 273 -2.78 1.16 -15.27
CA GLN A 273 -2.83 0.93 -13.82
C GLN A 273 -1.77 -0.09 -13.43
N ASP A 274 -0.73 0.37 -12.76
CA ASP A 274 0.31 -0.49 -12.23
C ASP A 274 -0.22 -1.35 -11.08
N MET A 275 -0.01 -2.66 -11.19
CA MET A 275 -0.42 -3.67 -10.21
C MET A 275 0.79 -4.26 -9.48
N LEU A 276 1.98 -3.65 -9.65
CA LEU A 276 3.28 -4.08 -9.15
C LEU A 276 3.82 -5.36 -9.82
N GLY A 277 5.13 -5.57 -9.74
CA GLY A 277 5.79 -6.78 -10.24
C GLY A 277 5.60 -7.02 -11.74
N ASN A 278 5.68 -5.99 -12.57
CA ASN A 278 5.41 -6.02 -14.02
C ASN A 278 3.97 -6.44 -14.37
N GLN A 279 3.05 -6.40 -13.41
CA GLN A 279 1.62 -6.59 -13.62
C GLN A 279 0.94 -5.25 -13.82
N PHE A 280 -0.07 -5.21 -14.67
CA PHE A 280 -0.81 -3.99 -14.96
C PHE A 280 -2.21 -4.29 -15.48
N MET A 281 -3.08 -3.29 -15.46
CA MET A 281 -4.37 -3.28 -16.15
C MET A 281 -4.44 -2.08 -17.08
N LEU A 282 -5.22 -2.19 -18.14
CA LEU A 282 -5.47 -1.12 -19.10
C LEU A 282 -6.96 -0.72 -19.06
N LEU A 283 -7.24 0.46 -18.51
CA LEU A 283 -8.60 1.03 -18.53
C LEU A 283 -8.81 1.81 -19.82
N SER A 284 -9.74 1.38 -20.66
CA SER A 284 -10.15 2.13 -21.86
C SER A 284 -10.84 3.43 -21.48
N MET A 285 -10.42 4.54 -22.05
CA MET A 285 -11.06 5.83 -21.84
C MET A 285 -12.41 5.91 -22.55
N LYS A 286 -12.61 5.13 -23.60
CA LYS A 286 -13.87 5.08 -24.36
C LYS A 286 -14.97 4.31 -23.65
N THR A 287 -14.67 3.09 -23.16
CA THR A 287 -15.69 2.22 -22.53
C THR A 287 -15.76 2.38 -21.03
N GLN A 288 -14.74 2.98 -20.38
CA GLN A 288 -14.57 3.01 -18.92
C GLN A 288 -14.55 1.59 -18.32
N ARG A 289 -14.00 0.64 -19.10
CA ARG A 289 -13.83 -0.77 -18.74
C ARG A 289 -12.39 -1.19 -19.01
N TYR A 290 -11.99 -2.28 -18.37
CA TYR A 290 -10.64 -2.81 -18.53
C TYR A 290 -10.54 -3.74 -19.72
N LEU A 291 -9.39 -3.68 -20.38
CA LEU A 291 -8.99 -4.69 -21.36
C LEU A 291 -8.87 -6.04 -20.67
N CYS A 292 -9.54 -7.05 -21.18
CA CYS A 292 -9.49 -8.40 -20.65
C CYS A 292 -9.55 -9.48 -21.73
N LYS A 293 -9.04 -10.65 -21.36
CA LYS A 293 -9.26 -11.90 -22.04
C LYS A 293 -10.33 -12.69 -21.28
N HIS A 294 -11.38 -13.11 -21.95
CA HIS A 294 -12.36 -14.00 -21.35
C HIS A 294 -11.80 -15.42 -21.20
N PRO A 295 -11.89 -16.05 -19.99
CA PRO A 295 -11.15 -17.29 -19.71
C PRO A 295 -11.59 -18.50 -20.53
N ASP A 296 -12.87 -18.57 -20.94
CA ASP A 296 -13.50 -19.84 -21.28
C ASP A 296 -13.73 -20.09 -22.78
N ASP A 297 -13.37 -19.20 -23.70
CA ASP A 297 -13.85 -19.33 -25.07
C ASP A 297 -12.83 -19.11 -26.20
N GLY A 298 -11.57 -18.84 -25.89
CA GLY A 298 -10.58 -18.50 -26.91
C GLY A 298 -10.95 -17.24 -27.72
N SER A 299 -11.90 -16.44 -27.24
CA SER A 299 -12.36 -15.20 -27.84
C SER A 299 -11.26 -14.13 -27.90
N PRO A 300 -11.41 -13.15 -28.79
CA PRO A 300 -10.55 -12.00 -28.80
C PRO A 300 -10.66 -11.21 -27.49
N TYR A 301 -9.62 -10.44 -27.18
CA TYR A 301 -9.67 -9.49 -26.08
C TYR A 301 -10.78 -8.47 -26.29
N SER A 302 -11.39 -8.04 -25.19
CA SER A 302 -12.40 -6.98 -25.17
C SER A 302 -12.10 -5.96 -24.06
N ALA A 303 -12.64 -4.77 -24.18
CA ALA A 303 -12.53 -3.72 -23.14
C ALA A 303 -13.87 -3.56 -22.42
N ASP A 304 -14.35 -4.62 -21.75
CA ASP A 304 -15.65 -4.71 -21.09
C ASP A 304 -15.61 -5.20 -19.64
N CYS A 305 -14.44 -5.57 -19.12
CA CYS A 305 -14.27 -6.01 -17.74
C CYS A 305 -14.42 -4.88 -16.71
N GLN A 306 -14.98 -5.19 -15.54
CA GLN A 306 -15.19 -4.21 -14.47
C GLN A 306 -13.94 -3.98 -13.61
N GLY A 307 -12.98 -4.91 -13.61
CA GLY A 307 -11.77 -4.86 -12.84
C GLY A 307 -11.24 -6.24 -12.47
N ALA A 308 -10.16 -6.28 -11.73
CA ALA A 308 -9.56 -7.52 -11.26
C ALA A 308 -10.37 -8.16 -10.12
N ASP A 309 -10.49 -9.47 -10.14
CA ASP A 309 -10.94 -10.25 -8.98
C ASP A 309 -9.86 -10.33 -7.90
N ALA A 310 -10.22 -10.82 -6.73
CA ALA A 310 -9.32 -10.93 -5.59
C ALA A 310 -8.07 -11.80 -5.89
N ASP A 311 -8.20 -12.83 -6.72
CA ASP A 311 -7.11 -13.70 -7.15
C ASP A 311 -6.39 -13.19 -8.41
N ARG A 312 -6.84 -12.07 -9.00
CA ARG A 312 -6.31 -11.44 -10.23
C ARG A 312 -6.35 -12.32 -11.48
N ARG A 313 -7.20 -13.36 -11.52
CA ARG A 313 -7.22 -14.35 -12.60
C ARG A 313 -8.43 -14.28 -13.52
N ASN A 314 -9.25 -13.25 -13.42
CA ASN A 314 -10.42 -13.06 -14.28
C ASN A 314 -10.11 -12.51 -15.69
N GLY A 315 -8.83 -12.48 -16.08
CA GLY A 315 -8.40 -12.07 -17.41
C GLY A 315 -8.07 -10.58 -17.59
N CYS A 316 -8.35 -9.69 -16.61
CA CYS A 316 -8.04 -8.26 -16.75
C CYS A 316 -6.63 -7.88 -16.29
N VAL A 317 -5.95 -8.72 -15.52
CA VAL A 317 -4.56 -8.43 -15.12
C VAL A 317 -3.61 -9.01 -16.15
N LEU A 318 -2.74 -8.15 -16.63
CA LEU A 318 -1.74 -8.44 -17.65
C LEU A 318 -0.33 -8.38 -17.05
N LYS A 319 0.62 -9.03 -17.68
CA LYS A 319 2.05 -8.90 -17.42
C LYS A 319 2.76 -8.42 -18.68
N TYR A 320 3.91 -7.79 -18.52
CA TYR A 320 4.74 -7.43 -19.64
C TYR A 320 6.19 -7.85 -19.46
N GLU A 321 6.85 -8.07 -20.59
CA GLU A 321 8.30 -8.26 -20.70
C GLU A 321 8.84 -7.23 -21.69
N ILE A 322 9.91 -6.52 -21.29
CA ILE A 322 10.59 -5.60 -22.20
C ILE A 322 11.44 -6.40 -23.17
N VAL A 323 11.24 -6.17 -24.47
CA VAL A 323 12.06 -6.77 -25.52
C VAL A 323 13.34 -5.95 -25.65
N LYS A 324 14.46 -6.62 -25.55
CA LYS A 324 15.80 -6.03 -25.66
C LYS A 324 16.20 -5.79 -27.12
#